data_3d5f911491a3fd53df8fb63e1d92fd88
#
_entry.id   3d5f911491a3fd53df8fb63e1d92fd88
#
_cell.length_a   1.000
_cell.length_b   1.000
_cell.length_c   1.000
_cell.angle_alpha   90.00
_cell.angle_beta   90.00
_cell.angle_gamma   90.00
#
_symmetry.space_group_name_H-M   'P 1'
#
loop_
_entity.id
_entity.type
_entity.pdbx_description
1 polymer ?
#
loop_
_entity_poly.entity_id
_entity_poly.type
_entity_poly.pdbx_seq_one_letter_code
_entity_poly.pdbx_strand_id
1 'polypeptide(L)'
;LRDALAEALHDSTHTERRVLQQLNGYRLLPSRVVSNNIRSGGDGYLVIDRGSADGIRPEMGVVGGGGVVGIIYLVGPHHSLVLPVTNSKSSISCCVRGSHYFGYLLWDGGSTRRAHVDDVPRYAKVRTGNIIETSGYSSVFPPGIFVGRVHRVTNSSDGQSYRLDVVLGTDFGNVRDVNVVLTPYKAEIDSLRAKADSLK
;
A
#
# COMPACT_ATOMS: atom_id res chain seq x y z
N LEU A 1 -11.06 -15.15 24.79
CA LEU A 1 -11.70 -14.25 23.80
C LEU A 1 -11.42 -12.77 24.11
N ARG A 2 -11.53 -12.33 25.38
CA ARG A 2 -11.22 -10.95 25.80
C ARG A 2 -9.76 -10.59 25.60
N ASP A 3 -8.85 -11.50 25.94
CA ASP A 3 -7.39 -11.25 25.82
C ASP A 3 -6.95 -11.18 24.37
N ALA A 4 -7.48 -12.03 23.49
CA ALA A 4 -7.21 -11.97 22.05
C ALA A 4 -7.77 -10.70 21.38
N LEU A 5 -8.91 -10.17 21.89
CA LEU A 5 -9.48 -8.91 21.41
C LEU A 5 -8.66 -7.71 21.88
N ALA A 6 -8.19 -7.72 23.13
CA ALA A 6 -7.33 -6.69 23.70
C ALA A 6 -5.96 -6.67 23.00
N GLU A 7 -5.40 -7.81 22.66
CA GLU A 7 -4.14 -7.96 21.93
C GLU A 7 -4.27 -7.46 20.49
N ALA A 8 -5.38 -7.76 19.80
CA ALA A 8 -5.69 -7.28 18.46
C ALA A 8 -5.91 -5.77 18.42
N LEU A 9 -6.58 -5.20 19.43
CA LEU A 9 -6.79 -3.75 19.58
C LEU A 9 -5.48 -3.02 19.90
N HIS A 10 -4.62 -3.63 20.70
CA HIS A 10 -3.31 -3.08 21.04
C HIS A 10 -2.37 -3.08 19.83
N ASP A 11 -2.39 -4.14 19.02
CA ASP A 11 -1.58 -4.26 17.79
C ASP A 11 -2.05 -3.28 16.72
N SER A 12 -3.36 -3.03 16.59
CA SER A 12 -3.90 -2.06 15.64
C SER A 12 -3.56 -0.60 16.02
N THR A 13 -3.68 -0.23 17.29
CA THR A 13 -3.30 1.12 17.77
C THR A 13 -1.80 1.37 17.66
N HIS A 14 -1.00 0.33 17.86
CA HIS A 14 0.46 0.43 17.70
C HIS A 14 0.86 0.59 16.24
N THR A 15 0.16 -0.08 15.33
CA THR A 15 0.35 0.04 13.88
C THR A 15 -0.04 1.43 13.38
N GLU A 16 -1.18 1.95 13.83
CA GLU A 16 -1.65 3.29 13.47
C GLU A 16 -0.68 4.39 13.90
N ARG A 17 -0.22 4.36 15.15
CA ARG A 17 0.81 5.31 15.65
C ARG A 17 2.10 5.24 14.84
N ARG A 18 2.52 4.05 14.46
CA ARG A 18 3.73 3.83 13.65
C ARG A 18 3.59 4.37 12.24
N VAL A 19 2.46 4.15 11.59
CA VAL A 19 2.17 4.72 10.27
C VAL A 19 2.22 6.25 10.32
N LEU A 20 1.60 6.86 11.32
CA LEU A 20 1.64 8.31 11.51
C LEU A 20 3.05 8.85 11.79
N GLN A 21 3.85 8.12 12.56
CA GLN A 21 5.24 8.50 12.82
C GLN A 21 6.13 8.44 11.57
N GLN A 22 5.93 7.46 10.71
CA GLN A 22 6.67 7.31 9.46
C GLN A 22 6.28 8.37 8.43
N LEU A 23 5.06 8.88 8.54
CA LEU A 23 4.56 9.97 7.70
C LEU A 23 4.90 11.36 8.28
N ASN A 24 5.63 11.42 9.39
CA ASN A 24 6.08 12.69 9.97
C ASN A 24 7.01 13.41 8.98
N GLY A 25 6.64 14.61 8.59
CA GLY A 25 7.32 15.40 7.53
C GLY A 25 6.66 15.29 6.14
N TYR A 26 5.70 14.38 5.95
CA TYR A 26 4.85 14.34 4.76
C TYR A 26 3.56 15.10 5.02
N ARG A 27 3.09 15.77 3.99
CA ARG A 27 1.79 16.43 4.05
C ARG A 27 0.69 15.43 3.79
N LEU A 28 -0.21 15.27 4.75
CA LEU A 28 -1.36 14.36 4.67
C LEU A 28 -2.64 15.15 4.47
N LEU A 29 -3.51 14.66 3.59
CA LEU A 29 -4.85 15.18 3.40
C LEU A 29 -5.86 14.17 3.95
N PRO A 30 -6.47 14.45 5.12
CA PRO A 30 -7.53 13.59 5.66
C PRO A 30 -8.71 13.52 4.71
N SER A 31 -9.21 12.30 4.49
CA SER A 31 -10.29 12.02 3.55
C SER A 31 -11.17 10.91 4.11
N ARG A 32 -12.43 10.87 3.70
CA ARG A 32 -13.37 9.82 4.08
C ARG A 32 -13.75 8.98 2.88
N VAL A 33 -13.84 7.68 3.07
CA VAL A 33 -14.37 6.74 2.09
C VAL A 33 -15.90 6.90 2.06
N VAL A 34 -16.41 7.31 0.91
CA VAL A 34 -17.86 7.52 0.67
C VAL A 34 -18.49 6.39 -0.13
N SER A 35 -17.69 5.58 -0.79
CA SER A 35 -18.14 4.36 -1.48
C SER A 35 -17.06 3.28 -1.40
N ASN A 36 -17.49 2.06 -1.09
CA ASN A 36 -16.63 0.88 -1.03
C ASN A 36 -17.35 -0.29 -1.70
N ASN A 37 -16.83 -0.74 -2.83
CA ASN A 37 -17.36 -1.91 -3.54
C ASN A 37 -16.35 -3.08 -3.58
N ILE A 38 -15.34 -3.05 -2.70
CA ILE A 38 -14.37 -4.13 -2.58
C ILE A 38 -15.07 -5.39 -2.07
N ARG A 39 -14.91 -6.49 -2.82
CA ARG A 39 -15.47 -7.80 -2.49
C ARG A 39 -14.45 -8.90 -2.75
N SER A 40 -14.58 -10.01 -2.06
CA SER A 40 -13.79 -11.21 -2.36
C SER A 40 -14.08 -11.71 -3.77
N GLY A 41 -13.03 -12.02 -4.53
CA GLY A 41 -13.12 -12.62 -5.85
C GLY A 41 -13.32 -11.66 -7.02
N GLY A 42 -13.31 -10.34 -6.80
CA GLY A 42 -13.45 -9.36 -7.89
C GLY A 42 -12.75 -8.05 -7.64
N ASP A 43 -12.36 -7.39 -8.71
CA ASP A 43 -11.77 -6.06 -8.66
C ASP A 43 -12.78 -5.04 -8.11
N GLY A 44 -12.37 -4.31 -7.08
CA GLY A 44 -13.14 -3.24 -6.46
C GLY A 44 -12.36 -1.94 -6.42
N TYR A 45 -13.07 -0.86 -6.09
CA TYR A 45 -12.53 0.48 -5.92
C TYR A 45 -13.11 1.11 -4.66
N LEU A 46 -12.40 2.13 -4.14
CA LEU A 46 -12.91 3.03 -3.12
C LEU A 46 -13.13 4.40 -3.75
N VAL A 47 -14.11 5.14 -3.26
CA VAL A 47 -14.30 6.56 -3.59
C VAL A 47 -14.10 7.37 -2.32
N ILE A 48 -13.33 8.43 -2.39
CA ILE A 48 -13.08 9.35 -1.28
C ILE A 48 -13.67 10.74 -1.57
N ASP A 49 -13.99 11.47 -0.49
CA ASP A 49 -14.64 12.80 -0.49
C ASP A 49 -13.64 13.96 -0.73
N ARG A 50 -12.57 13.72 -1.48
CA ARG A 50 -11.58 14.71 -1.87
C ARG A 50 -11.22 14.55 -3.33
N GLY A 51 -10.97 15.67 -4.01
CA GLY A 51 -10.69 15.71 -5.43
C GLY A 51 -9.61 16.71 -5.81
N SER A 52 -9.60 17.11 -7.07
CA SER A 52 -8.62 18.07 -7.60
C SER A 52 -8.70 19.44 -6.93
N ALA A 53 -9.91 19.86 -6.49
CA ALA A 53 -10.10 21.10 -5.72
C ALA A 53 -9.33 21.08 -4.37
N ASP A 54 -9.06 19.92 -3.83
CA ASP A 54 -8.29 19.73 -2.59
C ASP A 54 -6.80 19.49 -2.86
N GLY A 55 -6.37 19.53 -4.12
CA GLY A 55 -4.97 19.30 -4.53
C GLY A 55 -4.62 17.84 -4.81
N ILE A 56 -5.62 16.94 -4.87
CA ILE A 56 -5.39 15.54 -5.24
C ILE A 56 -5.04 15.41 -6.72
N ARG A 57 -4.11 14.53 -7.00
CA ARG A 57 -3.67 14.14 -8.34
C ARG A 57 -3.62 12.62 -8.47
N PRO A 58 -3.72 12.06 -9.67
CA PRO A 58 -3.49 10.64 -9.90
C PRO A 58 -2.15 10.17 -9.34
N GLU A 59 -2.08 8.89 -8.99
CA GLU A 59 -0.89 8.22 -8.45
C GLU A 59 -0.40 8.73 -7.07
N MET A 60 -1.17 9.52 -6.35
CA MET A 60 -0.90 9.78 -4.93
C MET A 60 -1.24 8.56 -4.10
N GLY A 61 -0.40 8.26 -3.09
CA GLY A 61 -0.61 7.16 -2.16
C GLY A 61 -1.75 7.43 -1.19
N VAL A 62 -2.48 6.39 -0.83
CA VAL A 62 -3.55 6.43 0.17
C VAL A 62 -3.22 5.46 1.29
N VAL A 63 -3.26 5.94 2.52
CA VAL A 63 -2.96 5.18 3.75
C VAL A 63 -4.12 5.28 4.73
N GLY A 64 -4.28 4.27 5.57
CA GLY A 64 -5.26 4.23 6.65
C GLY A 64 -4.64 3.71 7.95
N GLY A 65 -5.44 3.48 8.97
CA GLY A 65 -4.97 3.00 10.27
C GLY A 65 -4.27 1.64 10.21
N GLY A 66 -4.61 0.79 9.25
CA GLY A 66 -3.98 -0.51 9.01
C GLY A 66 -2.73 -0.48 8.12
N GLY A 67 -2.36 0.67 7.56
CA GLY A 67 -1.23 0.83 6.65
C GLY A 67 -1.64 1.27 5.24
N VAL A 68 -0.98 0.71 4.23
CA VAL A 68 -1.28 1.05 2.82
C VAL A 68 -2.70 0.63 2.45
N VAL A 69 -3.44 1.54 1.84
CA VAL A 69 -4.79 1.30 1.28
C VAL A 69 -4.73 1.12 -0.23
N GLY A 70 -4.09 2.03 -0.94
CA GLY A 70 -4.02 1.99 -2.39
C GLY A 70 -3.44 3.27 -2.99
N ILE A 71 -3.78 3.51 -4.23
CA ILE A 71 -3.25 4.63 -5.03
C ILE A 71 -4.42 5.38 -5.67
N ILE A 72 -4.36 6.70 -5.74
CA ILE A 72 -5.35 7.50 -6.47
C ILE A 72 -5.28 7.14 -7.96
N TYR A 73 -6.40 6.67 -8.50
CA TYR A 73 -6.52 6.19 -9.88
C TYR A 73 -7.16 7.22 -10.80
N LEU A 74 -8.32 7.75 -10.42
CA LEU A 74 -9.03 8.79 -11.14
C LEU A 74 -9.39 9.93 -10.20
N VAL A 75 -9.38 11.16 -10.71
CA VAL A 75 -9.64 12.35 -9.92
C VAL A 75 -10.73 13.18 -10.58
N GLY A 76 -11.81 13.41 -9.84
CA GLY A 76 -12.84 14.38 -10.16
C GLY A 76 -12.63 15.68 -9.38
N PRO A 77 -13.50 16.69 -9.57
CA PRO A 77 -13.38 17.96 -8.85
C PRO A 77 -13.43 17.82 -7.33
N HIS A 78 -14.34 16.99 -6.79
CA HIS A 78 -14.63 16.86 -5.37
C HIS A 78 -14.49 15.44 -4.84
N HIS A 79 -14.29 14.45 -5.70
CA HIS A 79 -14.13 13.03 -5.33
C HIS A 79 -13.00 12.42 -6.13
N SER A 80 -12.41 11.36 -5.58
CA SER A 80 -11.38 10.58 -6.27
C SER A 80 -11.63 9.10 -6.12
N LEU A 81 -11.29 8.35 -7.16
CA LEU A 81 -11.32 6.90 -7.18
C LEU A 81 -9.96 6.36 -6.75
N VAL A 82 -9.96 5.50 -5.75
CA VAL A 82 -8.75 4.83 -5.24
C VAL A 82 -8.71 3.42 -5.78
N LEU A 83 -7.58 3.04 -6.36
CA LEU A 83 -7.21 1.67 -6.71
C LEU A 83 -6.63 1.00 -5.46
N PRO A 84 -7.35 0.11 -4.78
CA PRO A 84 -6.86 -0.53 -3.56
C PRO A 84 -5.79 -1.58 -3.88
N VAL A 85 -5.01 -1.98 -2.87
CA VAL A 85 -4.05 -3.09 -3.03
C VAL A 85 -4.72 -4.42 -3.38
N THR A 86 -6.02 -4.55 -3.08
CA THR A 86 -6.87 -5.69 -3.42
C THR A 86 -7.56 -5.51 -4.78
N ASN A 87 -6.81 -5.09 -5.77
CA ASN A 87 -7.25 -4.98 -7.16
C ASN A 87 -6.16 -5.55 -8.07
N SER A 88 -6.53 -6.33 -9.08
CA SER A 88 -5.59 -7.01 -9.98
C SER A 88 -4.66 -6.07 -10.76
N LYS A 89 -5.06 -4.80 -10.91
CA LYS A 89 -4.25 -3.76 -11.56
C LYS A 89 -3.27 -3.09 -10.61
N SER A 90 -3.36 -3.37 -9.30
CA SER A 90 -2.50 -2.74 -8.30
C SER A 90 -1.12 -3.41 -8.27
N SER A 91 -0.07 -2.60 -8.25
CA SER A 91 1.31 -3.04 -8.06
C SER A 91 2.03 -2.01 -7.19
N ILE A 92 2.49 -2.43 -6.01
CA ILE A 92 3.13 -1.53 -5.05
C ILE A 92 4.52 -2.06 -4.72
N SER A 93 5.54 -1.22 -4.90
CA SER A 93 6.90 -1.56 -4.52
C SER A 93 7.04 -1.61 -3.00
N CYS A 94 7.45 -2.75 -2.48
CA CYS A 94 7.60 -3.00 -1.05
C CYS A 94 8.87 -3.79 -0.75
N CYS A 95 9.25 -3.82 0.51
CA CYS A 95 10.41 -4.57 0.99
C CYS A 95 10.10 -5.27 2.32
N VAL A 96 10.94 -6.22 2.68
CA VAL A 96 10.96 -6.79 4.03
C VAL A 96 11.67 -5.82 4.95
N ARG A 97 11.04 -5.45 6.08
CA ARG A 97 11.63 -4.53 7.06
C ARG A 97 13.02 -4.94 7.50
N GLY A 98 13.96 -3.99 7.49
CA GLY A 98 15.36 -4.23 7.79
C GLY A 98 16.15 -4.89 6.66
N SER A 99 15.55 -5.02 5.48
CA SER A 99 16.17 -5.53 4.26
C SER A 99 16.21 -4.46 3.19
N HIS A 100 17.23 -4.50 2.33
CA HIS A 100 17.31 -3.64 1.13
C HIS A 100 16.70 -4.29 -0.11
N TYR A 101 16.18 -5.52 0.03
CA TYR A 101 15.59 -6.25 -1.08
C TYR A 101 14.12 -5.91 -1.19
N PHE A 102 13.71 -5.50 -2.36
CA PHE A 102 12.34 -5.14 -2.68
C PHE A 102 11.69 -6.14 -3.62
N GLY A 103 10.38 -6.11 -3.67
CA GLY A 103 9.53 -6.83 -4.58
C GLY A 103 8.25 -6.04 -4.83
N TYR A 104 7.30 -6.66 -5.53
CA TYR A 104 6.04 -6.02 -5.88
C TYR A 104 4.89 -6.72 -5.19
N LEU A 105 4.10 -5.94 -4.45
CA LEU A 105 2.84 -6.41 -3.87
C LEU A 105 1.78 -6.47 -4.96
N LEU A 106 1.24 -7.66 -5.17
CA LEU A 106 0.23 -7.98 -6.17
C LEU A 106 -0.93 -8.71 -5.50
N TRP A 107 -2.10 -8.69 -6.17
CA TRP A 107 -3.29 -9.37 -5.70
C TRP A 107 -3.90 -10.25 -6.80
N ASP A 108 -4.15 -11.54 -6.49
CA ASP A 108 -4.63 -12.55 -7.43
C ASP A 108 -6.17 -12.72 -7.41
N GLY A 109 -6.89 -11.89 -6.69
CA GLY A 109 -8.29 -12.14 -6.39
C GLY A 109 -8.47 -12.99 -5.12
N GLY A 110 -9.67 -13.42 -4.84
CA GLY A 110 -10.02 -14.24 -3.68
C GLY A 110 -10.21 -13.43 -2.41
N SER A 111 -9.25 -13.46 -1.50
CA SER A 111 -9.40 -12.83 -0.19
C SER A 111 -9.02 -11.35 -0.20
N THR A 112 -9.85 -10.50 0.40
CA THR A 112 -9.54 -9.08 0.64
C THR A 112 -8.54 -8.85 1.78
N ARG A 113 -8.07 -9.91 2.43
CA ARG A 113 -7.10 -9.85 3.52
C ARG A 113 -5.72 -10.40 3.16
N ARG A 114 -5.55 -10.92 1.95
CA ARG A 114 -4.30 -11.55 1.51
C ARG A 114 -3.89 -11.01 0.16
N ALA A 115 -2.59 -10.82 0.03
CA ALA A 115 -1.92 -10.49 -1.22
C ALA A 115 -0.59 -11.27 -1.25
N HIS A 116 0.22 -11.08 -2.27
CA HIS A 116 1.54 -11.67 -2.34
C HIS A 116 2.57 -10.64 -2.80
N VAL A 117 3.82 -10.87 -2.41
CA VAL A 117 4.96 -10.11 -2.92
C VAL A 117 5.78 -11.04 -3.79
N ASP A 118 5.92 -10.67 -5.05
CA ASP A 118 6.77 -11.36 -6.02
C ASP A 118 8.13 -10.66 -6.19
N ASP A 119 9.03 -11.31 -6.91
CA ASP A 119 10.37 -10.83 -7.27
C ASP A 119 11.33 -10.59 -6.10
N VAL A 120 11.08 -11.20 -4.94
CA VAL A 120 12.01 -11.13 -3.82
C VAL A 120 13.20 -12.05 -4.07
N PRO A 121 14.45 -11.54 -4.08
CA PRO A 121 15.63 -12.34 -4.37
C PRO A 121 15.79 -13.53 -3.42
N ARG A 122 16.23 -14.69 -3.91
CA ARG A 122 16.40 -15.91 -3.10
C ARG A 122 17.43 -15.80 -1.99
N TYR A 123 18.38 -14.92 -2.11
CA TYR A 123 19.36 -14.64 -1.05
C TYR A 123 18.84 -13.71 0.03
N ALA A 124 17.62 -13.16 -0.13
CA ALA A 124 16.95 -12.43 0.94
C ALA A 124 16.58 -13.39 2.07
N LYS A 125 17.00 -13.07 3.28
CA LYS A 125 16.70 -13.88 4.48
C LYS A 125 15.29 -13.56 4.97
N VAL A 126 14.28 -14.13 4.31
CA VAL A 126 12.87 -13.91 4.65
C VAL A 126 12.31 -15.08 5.44
N ARG A 127 11.49 -14.77 6.46
CA ARG A 127 10.80 -15.75 7.31
C ARG A 127 9.34 -15.36 7.50
N THR A 128 8.51 -16.35 7.79
CA THR A 128 7.14 -16.12 8.28
C THR A 128 7.16 -15.16 9.47
N GLY A 129 6.20 -14.23 9.51
CA GLY A 129 6.10 -13.17 10.52
C GLY A 129 6.87 -11.90 10.20
N ASN A 130 7.79 -11.90 9.21
CA ASN A 130 8.46 -10.68 8.81
C ASN A 130 7.47 -9.61 8.36
N ILE A 131 7.80 -8.36 8.63
CA ILE A 131 6.98 -7.21 8.27
C ILE A 131 7.31 -6.78 6.84
N ILE A 132 6.26 -6.56 6.06
CA ILE A 132 6.32 -5.95 4.73
C ILE A 132 5.93 -4.47 4.86
N GLU A 133 6.73 -3.62 4.25
CA GLU A 133 6.53 -2.17 4.21
C GLU A 133 6.87 -1.60 2.84
N THR A 134 6.45 -0.37 2.56
CA THR A 134 6.78 0.31 1.30
C THR A 134 8.28 0.51 1.19
N SER A 135 8.83 0.30 -0.01
CA SER A 135 10.27 0.38 -0.25
C SER A 135 10.82 1.81 -0.40
N GLY A 136 9.95 2.77 -0.73
CA GLY A 136 10.34 4.13 -1.10
C GLY A 136 10.91 4.28 -2.52
N TYR A 137 11.01 3.18 -3.28
CA TYR A 137 11.50 3.24 -4.68
C TYR A 137 10.47 3.76 -5.69
N SER A 138 9.24 3.97 -5.26
CA SER A 138 8.24 4.67 -6.05
C SER A 138 8.01 6.08 -5.47
N SER A 139 7.69 7.04 -6.32
CA SER A 139 7.30 8.39 -5.89
C SER A 139 5.90 8.45 -5.25
N VAL A 140 5.25 7.30 -5.09
CA VAL A 140 3.86 7.17 -4.58
C VAL A 140 3.84 7.14 -3.05
N PHE A 141 4.71 6.35 -2.45
CA PHE A 141 4.80 6.19 -0.99
C PHE A 141 6.20 6.50 -0.49
N PRO A 142 6.33 7.16 0.67
CA PRO A 142 7.60 7.17 1.40
C PRO A 142 7.97 5.75 1.84
N PRO A 143 9.25 5.48 2.15
CA PRO A 143 9.67 4.19 2.67
C PRO A 143 9.09 3.92 4.06
N GLY A 144 8.85 2.64 4.37
CA GLY A 144 8.57 2.20 5.72
C GLY A 144 7.08 2.17 6.09
N ILE A 145 6.14 2.51 5.19
CA ILE A 145 4.71 2.40 5.49
C ILE A 145 4.32 0.94 5.56
N PHE A 146 3.65 0.56 6.65
CA PHE A 146 3.23 -0.81 6.90
C PHE A 146 2.28 -1.30 5.80
N VAL A 147 2.52 -2.52 5.32
CA VAL A 147 1.69 -3.22 4.32
C VAL A 147 1.03 -4.44 4.96
N GLY A 148 1.81 -5.27 5.61
CA GLY A 148 1.32 -6.51 6.19
C GLY A 148 2.44 -7.38 6.76
N ARG A 149 2.13 -8.66 6.99
CA ARG A 149 3.07 -9.66 7.53
C ARG A 149 3.16 -10.87 6.62
N VAL A 150 4.36 -11.38 6.44
CA VAL A 150 4.62 -12.64 5.72
C VAL A 150 3.94 -13.79 6.44
N HIS A 151 3.04 -14.47 5.76
CA HIS A 151 2.37 -15.68 6.23
C HIS A 151 3.08 -16.95 5.75
N ARG A 152 3.57 -16.95 4.52
CA ARG A 152 4.27 -18.09 3.91
C ARG A 152 5.31 -17.58 2.92
N VAL A 153 6.40 -18.31 2.82
CA VAL A 153 7.46 -18.12 1.82
C VAL A 153 7.44 -19.32 0.88
N THR A 154 7.32 -19.07 -0.42
CA THR A 154 7.35 -20.09 -1.46
C THR A 154 8.34 -19.70 -2.56
N ASN A 155 8.76 -20.66 -3.37
CA ASN A 155 9.53 -20.32 -4.56
C ASN A 155 8.59 -19.78 -5.64
N SER A 156 9.06 -18.83 -6.43
CA SER A 156 8.39 -18.41 -7.66
C SER A 156 8.32 -19.57 -8.65
N SER A 157 7.44 -19.47 -9.64
CA SER A 157 7.24 -20.52 -10.66
C SER A 157 8.50 -20.79 -11.49
N ASP A 158 9.36 -19.79 -11.67
CA ASP A 158 10.62 -19.88 -12.39
C ASP A 158 11.80 -20.33 -11.50
N GLY A 159 11.59 -20.46 -10.18
CA GLY A 159 12.59 -20.84 -9.19
C GLY A 159 13.70 -19.81 -8.96
N GLN A 160 13.59 -18.61 -9.53
CA GLN A 160 14.62 -17.56 -9.47
C GLN A 160 14.45 -16.64 -8.26
N SER A 161 13.23 -16.48 -7.79
CA SER A 161 12.87 -15.58 -6.68
C SER A 161 11.98 -16.29 -5.64
N TYR A 162 11.66 -15.58 -4.57
CA TYR A 162 10.62 -15.96 -3.62
C TYR A 162 9.32 -15.23 -3.94
N ARG A 163 8.23 -15.95 -3.73
CA ARG A 163 6.89 -15.41 -3.58
C ARG A 163 6.51 -15.44 -2.11
N LEU A 164 6.09 -14.31 -1.56
CA LEU A 164 5.71 -14.17 -0.16
C LEU A 164 4.20 -13.97 -0.07
N ASP A 165 3.48 -14.92 0.50
CA ASP A 165 2.08 -14.71 0.86
C ASP A 165 2.01 -13.77 2.07
N VAL A 166 1.24 -12.70 1.97
CA VAL A 166 1.17 -11.62 2.96
C VAL A 166 -0.26 -11.47 3.47
N VAL A 167 -0.39 -11.41 4.79
CA VAL A 167 -1.63 -10.95 5.44
C VAL A 167 -1.57 -9.44 5.53
N LEU A 168 -2.52 -8.77 4.87
CA LEU A 168 -2.60 -7.31 4.81
C LEU A 168 -3.00 -6.72 6.16
N GLY A 169 -2.43 -5.57 6.51
CA GLY A 169 -2.78 -4.84 7.73
C GLY A 169 -4.09 -4.08 7.61
N THR A 170 -4.45 -3.62 6.41
CA THR A 170 -5.68 -2.89 6.15
C THR A 170 -6.88 -3.83 6.07
N ASP A 171 -7.94 -3.53 6.84
CA ASP A 171 -9.24 -4.19 6.71
C ASP A 171 -10.09 -3.47 5.66
N PHE A 172 -10.07 -3.97 4.44
CA PHE A 172 -10.80 -3.37 3.31
C PHE A 172 -12.32 -3.43 3.46
N GLY A 173 -12.85 -4.28 4.32
CA GLY A 173 -14.28 -4.33 4.64
C GLY A 173 -14.75 -3.16 5.50
N ASN A 174 -13.85 -2.55 6.28
CA ASN A 174 -14.18 -1.53 7.28
C ASN A 174 -13.40 -0.23 7.11
N VAL A 175 -12.63 -0.05 6.04
CA VAL A 175 -11.88 1.17 5.81
C VAL A 175 -12.82 2.36 5.59
N ARG A 176 -12.70 3.40 6.43
CA ARG A 176 -13.56 4.61 6.41
C ARG A 176 -12.76 5.89 6.34
N ASP A 177 -11.82 6.04 7.26
CA ASP A 177 -10.97 7.23 7.35
C ASP A 177 -9.60 6.88 6.77
N VAL A 178 -9.17 7.71 5.83
CA VAL A 178 -7.91 7.54 5.10
C VAL A 178 -7.20 8.88 4.99
N ASN A 179 -5.92 8.82 4.67
CA ASN A 179 -5.13 10.01 4.37
C ASN A 179 -4.49 9.85 2.99
N VAL A 180 -4.61 10.87 2.15
CA VAL A 180 -3.86 10.96 0.91
C VAL A 180 -2.49 11.56 1.22
N VAL A 181 -1.43 10.89 0.78
CA VAL A 181 -0.04 11.35 0.95
C VAL A 181 0.26 12.34 -0.17
N LEU A 182 0.37 13.61 0.19
CA LEU A 182 0.74 14.67 -0.74
C LEU A 182 2.26 14.71 -0.86
N THR A 183 2.77 14.23 -1.99
CA THR A 183 4.21 14.23 -2.30
C THR A 183 4.55 15.46 -3.15
N PRO A 184 5.12 16.53 -2.60
CA PRO A 184 5.35 17.78 -3.33
C PRO A 184 6.36 17.62 -4.47
N TYR A 185 7.26 16.65 -4.38
CA TYR A 185 8.34 16.44 -5.35
C TYR A 185 8.02 15.44 -6.46
N LYS A 186 6.83 14.80 -6.45
CA LYS A 186 6.46 13.82 -7.47
C LYS A 186 6.51 14.43 -8.89
N ALA A 187 5.91 15.59 -9.07
CA ALA A 187 5.89 16.27 -10.37
C ALA A 187 7.31 16.60 -10.88
N GLU A 188 8.22 16.96 -9.98
CA GLU A 188 9.61 17.21 -10.32
C GLU A 188 10.34 15.93 -10.76
N ILE A 189 10.17 14.84 -10.00
CA ILE A 189 10.74 13.53 -10.31
C ILE A 189 10.23 13.03 -11.67
N ASP A 190 8.93 13.12 -11.92
CA ASP A 190 8.31 12.68 -13.17
C ASP A 190 8.80 13.53 -14.36
N SER A 191 8.98 14.85 -14.16
CA SER A 191 9.58 15.74 -15.16
C SER A 191 11.03 15.38 -15.48
N LEU A 192 11.83 15.04 -14.48
CA LEU A 192 13.22 14.61 -14.67
C LEU A 192 13.30 13.28 -15.43
N ARG A 193 12.42 12.33 -15.11
CA ARG A 193 12.33 11.04 -15.84
C ARG A 193 11.96 11.25 -17.30
N ALA A 194 10.92 12.04 -17.56
CA ALA A 194 10.49 12.35 -18.93
C ALA A 194 11.59 13.04 -19.76
N LYS A 195 12.36 13.95 -19.14
CA LYS A 195 13.53 14.56 -19.77
C LYS A 195 14.63 13.54 -20.07
N ALA A 196 14.93 12.64 -19.14
CA ALA A 196 15.93 11.62 -19.35
C ALA A 196 15.55 10.66 -20.50
N ASP A 197 14.28 10.32 -20.64
CA ASP A 197 13.77 9.46 -21.72
C ASP A 197 13.81 10.16 -23.09
N SER A 198 13.70 11.48 -23.11
CA SER A 198 13.81 12.29 -24.34
C SER A 198 15.25 12.50 -24.81
N LEU A 199 16.25 12.14 -23.98
CA LEU A 199 17.69 12.27 -24.32
C LEU A 199 18.28 10.97 -24.90
N LYS A 200 17.48 9.91 -25.00
CA LYS A 200 17.84 8.63 -25.67
C LYS A 200 17.49 8.66 -27.13
#